data_47846443194645afa981d2aafe97ee5b
#
_entry.id   47846443194645afa981d2aafe97ee5b
#
_cell.length_a   1.000
_cell.length_b   1.000
_cell.length_c   1.000
_cell.angle_alpha   90.00
_cell.angle_beta   90.00
_cell.angle_gamma   90.00
#
_symmetry.space_group_name_H-M   'P 1'
#
loop_
_entity.id
_entity.type
_entity.pdbx_description
1 polymer ?
#
loop_
_entity_poly.entity_id
_entity_poly.type
_entity_poly.pdbx_seq_one_letter_code
_entity_poly.pdbx_strand_id
1 'polypeptide(L)'
;VGVDSELLQLEGVPPIVYGELNVPGATRTLGIYVHYDGQPVDPLNWTHPPFEPTLYSAPIPEGGRQLPMPEPGEAVDPAWRLYARSAGDDKAPIAAILPVLRAFQEEGIQSTSNLIFFFDGEEEAGSRNLPRYMETFKDRLDPIDIWLFFDGPAHPSGRPQITFGVRGSMGMEVTVYGAARNLHSGHYGNWAPDTGVILSRLLVSMKDEAGHVLVDGWYDTVDPIGEEERAALAAMPSWDEQLKSELGIVRSEGEPESLPERLMVPALNIRGITSGNTGALARNVIPNTAVAALGIRLVKGNDPAHLRQLIVDHIQGQGFHVVSEDPDMETRRSYPLIAKVTGGGGSRAARTSMSNPFAQSVIAAASSAASLAFGEGSLVVAPGMGGTLPLTPFTEILQKPAIIVPVANHDNNQHAPDENLRIANLWYAIDLYAQLLTMPATIF
;
A
#
# COMPACT_ATOMS: atom_id res chain seq x y z
N VAL A 1 -16.86 -24.00 -13.92
CA VAL A 1 -16.99 -22.60 -14.42
C VAL A 1 -16.16 -22.36 -15.69
N GLY A 2 -15.64 -23.43 -16.34
CA GLY A 2 -14.95 -23.36 -17.63
C GLY A 2 -13.52 -22.78 -17.60
N VAL A 3 -12.97 -22.52 -16.44
CA VAL A 3 -11.57 -22.06 -16.26
C VAL A 3 -10.65 -23.28 -16.23
N ASP A 4 -9.63 -23.29 -17.08
CA ASP A 4 -8.52 -24.24 -17.00
C ASP A 4 -7.52 -23.76 -15.95
N SER A 5 -7.28 -24.57 -14.90
CA SER A 5 -6.53 -24.11 -13.73
C SER A 5 -5.45 -25.09 -13.29
N GLU A 6 -4.34 -24.56 -12.82
CA GLU A 6 -3.20 -25.30 -12.31
C GLU A 6 -2.46 -24.52 -11.21
N LEU A 7 -1.50 -25.19 -10.56
CA LEU A 7 -0.58 -24.52 -9.64
C LEU A 7 0.75 -24.25 -10.36
N LEU A 8 1.13 -22.99 -10.48
CA LEU A 8 2.50 -22.64 -10.86
C LEU A 8 3.38 -22.81 -9.63
N GLN A 9 4.38 -23.67 -9.72
CA GLN A 9 5.19 -24.05 -8.56
C GLN A 9 6.66 -23.70 -8.79
N LEU A 10 7.25 -22.98 -7.87
CA LEU A 10 8.70 -22.82 -7.71
C LEU A 10 9.15 -23.55 -6.45
N GLU A 11 10.36 -24.11 -6.47
CA GLU A 11 10.89 -24.86 -5.32
C GLU A 11 11.03 -23.97 -4.08
N GLY A 12 10.46 -24.43 -2.95
CA GLY A 12 10.52 -23.77 -1.65
C GLY A 12 9.68 -22.50 -1.53
N VAL A 13 8.72 -22.27 -2.42
CA VAL A 13 7.88 -21.08 -2.46
C VAL A 13 6.41 -21.47 -2.48
N PRO A 14 5.51 -20.74 -1.81
CA PRO A 14 4.06 -20.94 -1.95
C PRO A 14 3.65 -20.89 -3.42
N PRO A 15 2.78 -21.81 -3.90
CA PRO A 15 2.38 -21.83 -5.30
C PRO A 15 1.49 -20.63 -5.67
N ILE A 16 1.55 -20.23 -6.93
CA ILE A 16 0.51 -19.38 -7.52
C ILE A 16 -0.63 -20.26 -8.01
N VAL A 17 -1.87 -19.93 -7.65
CA VAL A 17 -3.04 -20.53 -8.30
C VAL A 17 -3.27 -19.78 -9.60
N TYR A 18 -3.07 -20.46 -10.70
CA TYR A 18 -3.18 -19.92 -12.06
C TYR A 18 -4.40 -20.48 -12.76
N GLY A 19 -5.09 -19.65 -13.53
CA GLY A 19 -6.23 -20.08 -14.33
C GLY A 19 -6.35 -19.29 -15.62
N GLU A 20 -6.83 -19.96 -16.68
CA GLU A 20 -7.10 -19.36 -17.99
C GLU A 20 -8.55 -19.60 -18.41
N LEU A 21 -9.17 -18.56 -18.93
CA LEU A 21 -10.44 -18.64 -19.66
C LEU A 21 -10.27 -17.95 -21.01
N ASN A 22 -10.16 -18.76 -22.05
CA ASN A 22 -10.06 -18.29 -23.43
C ASN A 22 -11.46 -18.09 -24.00
N VAL A 23 -11.75 -16.88 -24.47
CA VAL A 23 -13.05 -16.48 -25.01
C VAL A 23 -12.97 -16.36 -26.54
N PRO A 24 -13.78 -17.14 -27.30
CA PRO A 24 -13.76 -17.08 -28.76
C PRO A 24 -14.01 -15.66 -29.28
N GLY A 25 -13.08 -15.16 -30.09
CA GLY A 25 -13.16 -13.82 -30.68
C GLY A 25 -12.71 -12.67 -29.80
N ALA A 26 -12.34 -12.91 -28.54
CA ALA A 26 -11.76 -11.88 -27.71
C ALA A 26 -10.35 -11.50 -28.21
N THR A 27 -10.09 -10.19 -28.25
CA THR A 27 -8.81 -9.61 -28.66
C THR A 27 -8.05 -8.98 -27.52
N ARG A 28 -8.63 -9.00 -26.33
CA ARG A 28 -8.09 -8.41 -25.09
C ARG A 28 -8.01 -9.49 -24.02
N THR A 29 -6.98 -9.41 -23.18
CA THR A 29 -6.78 -10.31 -22.03
C THR A 29 -6.69 -9.49 -20.74
N LEU A 30 -7.53 -9.80 -19.77
CA LEU A 30 -7.50 -9.23 -18.43
C LEU A 30 -6.75 -10.16 -17.48
N GLY A 31 -5.77 -9.65 -16.75
CA GLY A 31 -5.15 -10.32 -15.62
C GLY A 31 -5.90 -9.96 -14.34
N ILE A 32 -6.29 -10.96 -13.56
CA ILE A 32 -6.98 -10.81 -12.28
C ILE A 32 -6.04 -11.28 -11.19
N TYR A 33 -5.58 -10.33 -10.38
CA TYR A 33 -4.73 -10.59 -9.22
C TYR A 33 -5.55 -10.52 -7.94
N VAL A 34 -5.36 -11.53 -7.09
CA VAL A 34 -5.88 -11.63 -5.72
C VAL A 34 -4.83 -12.38 -4.91
N HIS A 35 -4.78 -12.25 -3.59
CA HIS A 35 -3.98 -13.15 -2.77
C HIS A 35 -4.86 -14.08 -1.92
N TYR A 36 -4.35 -15.28 -1.61
CA TYR A 36 -5.09 -16.26 -0.83
C TYR A 36 -4.50 -16.58 0.53
N ASP A 37 -3.31 -16.06 0.83
CA ASP A 37 -2.74 -16.11 2.17
C ASP A 37 -3.43 -15.10 3.11
N GLY A 38 -2.97 -14.98 4.32
CA GLY A 38 -3.52 -14.04 5.30
C GLY A 38 -2.55 -13.83 6.44
N GLN A 39 -2.68 -12.70 7.11
CA GLN A 39 -1.85 -12.32 8.25
C GLN A 39 -1.92 -13.36 9.38
N PRO A 40 -0.80 -13.62 10.05
CA PRO A 40 -0.79 -14.43 11.27
C PRO A 40 -1.77 -13.90 12.32
N VAL A 41 -2.36 -14.82 13.08
CA VAL A 41 -3.34 -14.51 14.11
C VAL A 41 -2.85 -14.89 15.50
N ASP A 42 -3.22 -14.09 16.51
CA ASP A 42 -3.24 -14.53 17.91
C ASP A 42 -4.73 -14.73 18.31
N PRO A 43 -5.20 -15.99 18.40
CA PRO A 43 -6.62 -16.27 18.66
C PRO A 43 -7.13 -15.69 19.97
N LEU A 44 -6.25 -15.38 20.94
CA LEU A 44 -6.65 -14.80 22.23
C LEU A 44 -7.15 -13.36 22.11
N ASN A 45 -6.83 -12.68 21.02
CA ASN A 45 -7.25 -11.29 20.76
C ASN A 45 -8.54 -11.20 19.91
N TRP A 46 -9.08 -12.34 19.45
CA TRP A 46 -10.28 -12.39 18.61
C TRP A 46 -11.52 -12.65 19.44
N THR A 47 -12.63 -12.02 19.05
CA THR A 47 -13.96 -12.27 19.66
C THR A 47 -14.46 -13.68 19.36
N HIS A 48 -14.12 -14.22 18.19
CA HIS A 48 -14.41 -15.61 17.75
C HIS A 48 -13.15 -16.26 17.16
N PRO A 49 -13.13 -17.60 17.03
CA PRO A 49 -12.02 -18.26 16.36
C PRO A 49 -11.78 -17.66 14.97
N PRO A 50 -10.54 -17.23 14.66
CA PRO A 50 -10.27 -16.40 13.46
C PRO A 50 -10.63 -17.05 12.12
N PHE A 51 -10.65 -18.39 12.07
CA PHE A 51 -10.93 -19.15 10.85
C PHE A 51 -12.31 -19.83 10.85
N GLU A 52 -13.17 -19.44 11.80
CA GLU A 52 -14.58 -19.86 11.84
C GLU A 52 -15.48 -18.68 11.48
N PRO A 53 -15.99 -18.60 10.22
CA PRO A 53 -16.76 -17.48 9.78
C PRO A 53 -18.00 -17.24 10.65
N THR A 54 -18.13 -16.04 11.19
CA THR A 54 -19.22 -15.67 12.10
C THR A 54 -19.96 -14.45 11.58
N LEU A 55 -21.28 -14.52 11.44
CA LEU A 55 -22.13 -13.45 10.90
C LEU A 55 -22.67 -12.57 12.02
N TYR A 56 -22.68 -11.26 11.78
CA TYR A 56 -23.22 -10.24 12.69
C TYR A 56 -24.16 -9.27 11.99
N SER A 57 -25.16 -8.77 12.73
CA SER A 57 -26.17 -7.82 12.23
C SER A 57 -25.62 -6.41 11.98
N ALA A 58 -24.47 -6.07 12.54
CA ALA A 58 -23.79 -4.77 12.46
C ALA A 58 -22.33 -4.94 12.95
N PRO A 59 -21.47 -3.92 12.88
CA PRO A 59 -20.15 -3.97 13.50
C PRO A 59 -20.21 -4.33 14.99
N ILE A 60 -19.31 -5.21 15.44
CA ILE A 60 -19.27 -5.64 16.86
C ILE A 60 -19.14 -4.44 17.81
N PRO A 61 -18.25 -3.44 17.54
CA PRO A 61 -18.13 -2.25 18.40
C PRO A 61 -19.40 -1.38 18.48
N GLU A 62 -20.27 -1.49 17.48
CA GLU A 62 -21.54 -0.77 17.41
C GLU A 62 -22.73 -1.54 18.02
N GLY A 63 -22.45 -2.66 18.69
CA GLY A 63 -23.47 -3.49 19.33
C GLY A 63 -24.12 -4.52 18.38
N GLY A 64 -23.45 -4.88 17.30
CA GLY A 64 -23.88 -5.96 16.41
C GLY A 64 -24.12 -7.26 17.17
N ARG A 65 -25.16 -7.99 16.79
CA ARG A 65 -25.53 -9.29 17.38
C ARG A 65 -25.15 -10.40 16.43
N GLN A 66 -24.59 -11.47 16.97
CA GLN A 66 -24.31 -12.68 16.20
C GLN A 66 -25.60 -13.26 15.60
N LEU A 67 -25.50 -13.68 14.36
CA LEU A 67 -26.60 -14.27 13.58
C LEU A 67 -26.23 -15.70 13.17
N PRO A 68 -27.23 -16.58 12.96
CA PRO A 68 -26.98 -17.83 12.25
C PRO A 68 -26.59 -17.52 10.80
N MET A 69 -25.84 -18.45 10.18
CA MET A 69 -25.62 -18.38 8.72
C MET A 69 -26.96 -18.57 8.01
N PRO A 70 -27.27 -17.76 6.97
CA PRO A 70 -28.53 -17.85 6.25
C PRO A 70 -28.62 -19.18 5.46
N GLU A 71 -29.81 -19.76 5.44
CA GLU A 71 -30.11 -20.88 4.57
C GLU A 71 -30.29 -20.41 3.10
N PRO A 72 -30.06 -21.29 2.13
CA PRO A 72 -30.25 -20.95 0.72
C PRO A 72 -31.64 -20.36 0.44
N GLY A 73 -31.68 -19.14 -0.11
CA GLY A 73 -32.92 -18.41 -0.41
C GLY A 73 -33.42 -17.49 0.71
N GLU A 74 -32.77 -17.46 1.86
CA GLU A 74 -33.07 -16.46 2.89
C GLU A 74 -32.54 -15.08 2.49
N ALA A 75 -33.30 -14.05 2.88
CA ALA A 75 -32.88 -12.67 2.68
C ALA A 75 -31.69 -12.31 3.57
N VAL A 76 -30.67 -11.73 2.98
CA VAL A 76 -29.47 -11.27 3.67
C VAL A 76 -29.42 -9.75 3.65
N ASP A 77 -29.29 -9.12 4.82
CA ASP A 77 -29.18 -7.67 4.91
C ASP A 77 -27.79 -7.21 4.44
N PRO A 78 -27.72 -6.25 3.51
CA PRO A 78 -26.44 -5.71 3.04
C PRO A 78 -25.55 -5.09 4.13
N ALA A 79 -26.13 -4.67 5.25
CA ALA A 79 -25.38 -4.11 6.39
C ALA A 79 -24.69 -5.17 7.26
N TRP A 80 -25.07 -6.43 7.15
CA TRP A 80 -24.45 -7.50 7.95
C TRP A 80 -22.95 -7.61 7.71
N ARG A 81 -22.24 -8.16 8.70
CA ARG A 81 -20.78 -8.33 8.69
C ARG A 81 -20.42 -9.79 8.87
N LEU A 82 -19.57 -10.30 7.98
CA LEU A 82 -18.93 -11.61 8.10
C LEU A 82 -17.55 -11.43 8.71
N TYR A 83 -17.33 -11.98 9.90
CA TYR A 83 -16.08 -11.93 10.64
C TYR A 83 -15.30 -13.22 10.43
N ALA A 84 -14.11 -13.11 9.87
CA ALA A 84 -13.07 -14.14 9.79
C ALA A 84 -11.77 -13.54 9.27
N ARG A 85 -10.62 -14.17 9.58
CA ARG A 85 -9.34 -13.83 8.94
C ARG A 85 -9.43 -14.08 7.43
N SER A 86 -8.93 -13.14 6.65
CA SER A 86 -8.96 -13.10 5.19
C SER A 86 -10.38 -12.98 4.58
N ALA A 87 -11.40 -12.63 5.37
CA ALA A 87 -12.74 -12.40 4.82
C ALA A 87 -12.79 -11.18 3.92
N GLY A 88 -12.07 -10.09 4.28
CA GLY A 88 -11.90 -8.89 3.49
C GLY A 88 -10.60 -8.89 2.69
N ASP A 89 -9.53 -9.29 3.34
CA ASP A 89 -8.14 -9.25 2.88
C ASP A 89 -7.56 -10.67 2.78
N ASP A 90 -7.67 -11.41 1.64
CA ASP A 90 -8.21 -10.96 0.35
C ASP A 90 -9.06 -12.06 -0.33
N LYS A 91 -9.83 -12.87 0.44
CA LYS A 91 -10.62 -13.99 -0.13
C LYS A 91 -12.00 -13.57 -0.66
N ALA A 92 -12.51 -12.39 -0.29
CA ALA A 92 -13.78 -11.90 -0.81
C ALA A 92 -13.81 -11.83 -2.34
N PRO A 93 -12.80 -11.30 -3.04
CA PRO A 93 -12.76 -11.29 -4.50
C PRO A 93 -12.81 -12.70 -5.11
N ILE A 94 -12.10 -13.68 -4.50
CA ILE A 94 -12.15 -15.08 -4.98
C ILE A 94 -13.56 -15.64 -4.81
N ALA A 95 -14.21 -15.36 -3.68
CA ALA A 95 -15.59 -15.81 -3.44
C ALA A 95 -16.58 -15.14 -4.40
N ALA A 96 -16.36 -13.89 -4.78
CA ALA A 96 -17.24 -13.12 -5.65
C ALA A 96 -17.16 -13.53 -7.13
N ILE A 97 -15.96 -13.87 -7.65
CA ILE A 97 -15.81 -14.22 -9.06
C ILE A 97 -16.48 -15.56 -9.41
N LEU A 98 -16.52 -16.51 -8.49
CA LEU A 98 -17.05 -17.85 -8.75
C LEU A 98 -18.53 -17.87 -9.13
N PRO A 99 -19.46 -17.19 -8.39
CA PRO A 99 -20.86 -17.11 -8.80
C PRO A 99 -21.04 -16.34 -10.10
N VAL A 100 -20.24 -15.33 -10.41
CA VAL A 100 -20.32 -14.60 -11.68
C VAL A 100 -20.00 -15.53 -12.86
N LEU A 101 -18.90 -16.26 -12.79
CA LEU A 101 -18.52 -17.21 -13.85
C LEU A 101 -19.54 -18.33 -14.00
N ARG A 102 -20.15 -18.79 -12.89
CA ARG A 102 -21.23 -19.80 -12.93
C ARG A 102 -22.46 -19.23 -13.61
N ALA A 103 -22.93 -18.05 -13.21
CA ALA A 103 -24.08 -17.39 -13.80
C ALA A 103 -23.86 -17.13 -15.30
N PHE A 104 -22.67 -16.70 -15.72
CA PHE A 104 -22.34 -16.50 -17.11
C PHE A 104 -22.42 -17.81 -17.91
N GLN A 105 -21.92 -18.91 -17.34
CA GLN A 105 -22.02 -20.22 -17.97
C GLN A 105 -23.48 -20.71 -18.08
N GLU A 106 -24.28 -20.54 -17.04
CA GLU A 106 -25.69 -20.97 -17.01
C GLU A 106 -26.57 -20.14 -17.96
N GLU A 107 -26.33 -18.84 -18.06
CA GLU A 107 -27.09 -17.92 -18.92
C GLU A 107 -26.51 -17.79 -20.36
N GLY A 108 -25.40 -18.45 -20.66
CA GLY A 108 -24.75 -18.37 -21.96
C GLY A 108 -24.12 -17.00 -22.25
N ILE A 109 -23.82 -16.22 -21.20
CA ILE A 109 -23.12 -14.94 -21.30
C ILE A 109 -21.63 -15.21 -21.47
N GLN A 110 -21.01 -14.53 -22.44
CA GLN A 110 -19.56 -14.62 -22.63
C GLN A 110 -18.87 -13.33 -22.12
N SER A 111 -17.71 -13.48 -21.50
CA SER A 111 -16.81 -12.34 -21.27
C SER A 111 -16.40 -11.72 -22.61
N THR A 112 -16.18 -10.43 -22.63
CA THR A 112 -15.64 -9.69 -23.79
C THR A 112 -14.12 -9.78 -23.91
N SER A 113 -13.47 -10.42 -22.94
CA SER A 113 -12.02 -10.54 -22.83
C SER A 113 -11.64 -11.95 -22.43
N ASN A 114 -10.44 -12.41 -22.84
CA ASN A 114 -9.79 -13.54 -22.20
C ASN A 114 -9.46 -13.17 -20.74
N LEU A 115 -9.43 -14.17 -19.87
CA LEU A 115 -9.12 -13.95 -18.45
C LEU A 115 -7.93 -14.81 -18.06
N ILE A 116 -7.00 -14.20 -17.31
CA ILE A 116 -5.92 -14.91 -16.63
C ILE A 116 -6.07 -14.59 -15.13
N PHE A 117 -6.25 -15.64 -14.35
CA PHE A 117 -6.29 -15.58 -12.89
C PHE A 117 -4.90 -15.87 -12.34
N PHE A 118 -4.45 -15.06 -11.40
CA PHE A 118 -3.14 -15.18 -10.79
C PHE A 118 -3.28 -14.88 -9.30
N PHE A 119 -3.44 -15.93 -8.49
CA PHE A 119 -3.67 -15.78 -7.06
C PHE A 119 -2.38 -16.08 -6.29
N ASP A 120 -1.87 -15.06 -5.62
CA ASP A 120 -0.63 -15.09 -4.85
C ASP A 120 -0.85 -15.74 -3.46
N GLY A 121 0.13 -16.48 -2.99
CA GLY A 121 0.12 -17.12 -1.67
C GLY A 121 1.18 -16.58 -0.74
N GLU A 122 1.78 -15.44 -1.05
CA GLU A 122 2.88 -14.84 -0.29
C GLU A 122 2.73 -13.30 -0.14
N GLU A 123 1.55 -12.74 -0.42
CA GLU A 123 1.34 -11.28 -0.39
C GLU A 123 1.62 -10.71 0.99
N GLU A 124 1.06 -11.28 2.01
CA GLU A 124 1.17 -10.87 3.40
C GLU A 124 2.58 -11.02 3.99
N ALA A 125 3.42 -11.80 3.32
CA ALA A 125 4.86 -11.89 3.58
C ALA A 125 5.70 -10.96 2.68
N GLY A 126 5.04 -10.11 1.87
CA GLY A 126 5.62 -9.10 0.98
C GLY A 126 5.98 -9.61 -0.40
N SER A 127 5.34 -10.67 -0.90
CA SER A 127 5.48 -11.23 -2.27
C SER A 127 6.93 -11.32 -2.77
N ARG A 128 7.84 -11.79 -1.91
CA ARG A 128 9.29 -11.74 -2.18
C ARG A 128 9.72 -12.55 -3.40
N ASN A 129 8.95 -13.59 -3.72
CA ASN A 129 9.23 -14.48 -4.84
C ASN A 129 8.41 -14.14 -6.09
N LEU A 130 7.52 -13.16 -6.03
CA LEU A 130 6.70 -12.74 -7.15
C LEU A 130 7.54 -12.35 -8.40
N PRO A 131 8.66 -11.62 -8.29
CA PRO A 131 9.54 -11.36 -9.44
C PRO A 131 10.01 -12.64 -10.13
N ARG A 132 10.36 -13.70 -9.38
CA ARG A 132 10.79 -14.98 -9.94
C ARG A 132 9.64 -15.68 -10.71
N TYR A 133 8.41 -15.59 -10.20
CA TYR A 133 7.22 -16.09 -10.91
C TYR A 133 7.01 -15.34 -12.21
N MET A 134 7.08 -14.00 -12.20
CA MET A 134 6.92 -13.15 -13.37
C MET A 134 7.97 -13.45 -14.45
N GLU A 135 9.22 -13.65 -14.06
CA GLU A 135 10.31 -13.99 -14.99
C GLU A 135 10.16 -15.42 -15.52
N THR A 136 9.84 -16.39 -14.67
CA THR A 136 9.76 -17.81 -15.04
C THR A 136 8.58 -18.11 -15.96
N PHE A 137 7.45 -17.47 -15.72
CA PHE A 137 6.21 -17.70 -16.47
C PHE A 137 5.84 -16.53 -17.39
N LYS A 138 6.82 -15.71 -17.75
CA LYS A 138 6.63 -14.49 -18.54
C LYS A 138 5.82 -14.72 -19.81
N ASP A 139 6.15 -15.76 -20.57
CA ASP A 139 5.48 -16.09 -21.85
C ASP A 139 3.96 -16.32 -21.68
N ARG A 140 3.54 -16.80 -20.51
CA ARG A 140 2.11 -17.02 -20.18
C ARG A 140 1.42 -15.73 -19.73
N LEU A 141 2.18 -14.78 -19.19
CA LEU A 141 1.67 -13.52 -18.64
C LEU A 141 1.76 -12.38 -19.67
N ASP A 142 2.65 -12.47 -20.66
CA ASP A 142 2.81 -11.47 -21.73
C ASP A 142 1.52 -11.16 -22.53
N PRO A 143 0.58 -12.12 -22.75
CA PRO A 143 -0.68 -11.82 -23.44
C PRO A 143 -1.60 -10.87 -22.68
N ILE A 144 -1.38 -10.62 -21.38
CA ILE A 144 -2.23 -9.76 -20.56
C ILE A 144 -2.04 -8.31 -21.00
N ASP A 145 -3.14 -7.61 -21.23
CA ASP A 145 -3.15 -6.19 -21.61
C ASP A 145 -3.17 -5.28 -20.40
N ILE A 146 -3.89 -5.68 -19.33
CA ILE A 146 -4.04 -4.93 -18.09
C ILE A 146 -4.28 -5.87 -16.91
N TRP A 147 -3.71 -5.53 -15.77
CA TRP A 147 -3.92 -6.21 -14.50
C TRP A 147 -4.96 -5.47 -13.65
N LEU A 148 -5.89 -6.23 -13.09
CA LEU A 148 -6.87 -5.78 -12.12
C LEU A 148 -6.53 -6.41 -10.76
N PHE A 149 -6.19 -5.57 -9.78
CA PHE A 149 -5.84 -5.96 -8.42
C PHE A 149 -7.06 -5.77 -7.53
N PHE A 150 -7.61 -6.86 -7.03
CA PHE A 150 -8.79 -6.82 -6.16
C PHE A 150 -8.41 -6.77 -4.68
N ASP A 151 -7.44 -5.97 -4.34
CA ASP A 151 -6.84 -5.88 -3.02
C ASP A 151 -6.97 -4.47 -2.45
N GLY A 152 -7.01 -4.38 -1.10
CA GLY A 152 -7.15 -3.13 -0.38
C GLY A 152 -8.59 -2.74 -0.04
N PRO A 153 -8.76 -1.74 0.84
CA PRO A 153 -10.07 -1.30 1.30
C PRO A 153 -10.72 -0.26 0.39
N ALA A 154 -12.04 -0.16 0.45
CA ALA A 154 -12.83 0.93 -0.09
C ALA A 154 -12.44 2.29 0.55
N HIS A 155 -12.93 3.39 -0.02
CA HIS A 155 -12.66 4.74 0.49
C HIS A 155 -13.20 4.93 1.93
N PRO A 156 -12.52 5.71 2.81
CA PRO A 156 -12.96 6.00 4.18
C PRO A 156 -14.40 6.51 4.31
N SER A 157 -14.94 7.19 3.30
CA SER A 157 -16.35 7.57 3.26
C SER A 157 -17.33 6.40 3.11
N GLY A 158 -16.85 5.16 3.04
CA GLY A 158 -17.66 3.95 2.79
C GLY A 158 -18.06 3.76 1.32
N ARG A 159 -17.61 4.63 0.42
CA ARG A 159 -17.88 4.57 -1.03
C ARG A 159 -16.91 3.61 -1.71
N PRO A 160 -17.34 2.89 -2.78
CA PRO A 160 -16.42 2.14 -3.63
C PRO A 160 -15.31 3.03 -4.17
N GLN A 161 -14.13 2.45 -4.34
CA GLN A 161 -12.96 3.16 -4.86
C GLN A 161 -12.26 2.32 -5.91
N ILE A 162 -11.67 2.97 -6.91
CA ILE A 162 -10.61 2.40 -7.75
C ILE A 162 -9.38 3.27 -7.66
N THR A 163 -8.20 2.65 -7.77
CA THR A 163 -6.94 3.35 -7.55
C THR A 163 -5.93 3.01 -8.63
N PHE A 164 -5.26 4.04 -9.15
CA PHE A 164 -4.35 3.93 -10.28
C PHE A 164 -2.88 3.80 -9.90
N GLY A 165 -2.56 3.80 -8.62
CA GLY A 165 -1.18 3.67 -8.18
C GLY A 165 -1.00 3.47 -6.69
N VAL A 166 0.19 3.05 -6.32
CA VAL A 166 0.63 2.84 -4.95
C VAL A 166 1.95 3.55 -4.70
N ARG A 167 2.19 3.91 -3.47
CA ARG A 167 3.48 4.46 -3.05
C ARG A 167 4.50 3.33 -2.88
N GLY A 168 5.75 3.64 -3.22
CA GLY A 168 6.88 2.85 -2.78
C GLY A 168 7.28 3.19 -1.34
N SER A 169 8.16 2.39 -0.77
CA SER A 169 8.68 2.62 0.57
C SER A 169 10.13 2.22 0.70
N MET A 170 10.91 2.98 1.46
CA MET A 170 12.23 2.58 1.89
C MET A 170 12.53 3.05 3.32
N GLY A 171 13.42 2.34 4.00
CA GLY A 171 13.90 2.69 5.33
C GLY A 171 15.39 2.97 5.33
N MET A 172 15.80 3.98 6.08
CA MET A 172 17.21 4.30 6.31
C MET A 172 17.47 4.57 7.78
N GLU A 173 18.71 4.41 8.20
CA GLU A 173 19.15 4.79 9.53
C GLU A 173 20.38 5.69 9.42
N VAL A 174 20.37 6.76 10.19
CA VAL A 174 21.48 7.72 10.28
C VAL A 174 22.01 7.72 11.71
N THR A 175 23.27 7.33 11.88
CA THR A 175 23.98 7.40 13.15
C THR A 175 24.99 8.53 13.12
N VAL A 176 24.93 9.46 14.06
CA VAL A 176 25.96 10.48 14.27
C VAL A 176 26.84 10.12 15.45
N TYR A 177 28.12 10.47 15.35
CA TYR A 177 29.15 10.11 16.32
C TYR A 177 29.72 11.34 17.02
N GLY A 178 29.88 11.21 18.35
CA GLY A 178 30.57 12.16 19.21
C GLY A 178 31.89 11.59 19.74
N ALA A 179 32.09 11.67 21.05
CA ALA A 179 33.28 11.10 21.70
C ALA A 179 33.33 9.56 21.52
N ALA A 180 34.52 8.97 21.67
CA ALA A 180 34.71 7.51 21.49
C ALA A 180 33.96 6.66 22.54
N ARG A 181 33.48 7.27 23.60
CA ARG A 181 32.70 6.63 24.68
C ARG A 181 31.73 7.63 25.30
N ASN A 182 30.76 7.15 26.04
CA ASN A 182 29.90 7.99 26.84
C ASN A 182 30.70 8.78 27.90
N LEU A 183 30.37 10.05 28.08
CA LEU A 183 31.07 10.95 29.01
C LEU A 183 30.14 11.40 30.12
N HIS A 184 30.66 11.62 31.31
CA HIS A 184 29.89 12.17 32.42
C HIS A 184 29.56 13.65 32.11
N SER A 185 28.28 14.02 32.07
CA SER A 185 27.84 15.36 31.65
C SER A 185 28.31 16.48 32.61
N GLY A 186 28.45 16.20 33.91
CA GLY A 186 28.97 17.14 34.87
C GLY A 186 30.43 17.49 34.67
N HIS A 187 31.22 16.61 34.08
CA HIS A 187 32.66 16.85 33.83
C HIS A 187 32.97 17.38 32.44
N TYR A 188 32.11 17.03 31.44
CA TYR A 188 32.40 17.29 30.02
C TYR A 188 31.31 18.12 29.34
N GLY A 189 30.25 18.53 30.07
CA GLY A 189 29.21 19.43 29.53
C GLY A 189 29.82 20.77 29.08
N ASN A 190 29.24 21.35 28.03
CA ASN A 190 29.71 22.57 27.33
C ASN A 190 31.10 22.45 26.68
N TRP A 191 31.73 21.28 26.75
CA TRP A 191 33.03 21.01 26.12
C TRP A 191 33.00 19.90 25.11
N ALA A 192 32.40 18.75 25.43
CA ALA A 192 32.25 17.63 24.49
C ALA A 192 31.04 17.86 23.57
N PRO A 193 31.14 17.40 22.28
CA PRO A 193 30.01 17.46 21.36
C PRO A 193 28.80 16.65 21.87
N ASP A 194 27.62 17.23 21.81
CA ASP A 194 26.37 16.58 22.15
C ASP A 194 25.74 15.97 20.90
N THR A 195 25.72 14.64 20.81
CA THR A 195 25.25 13.90 19.64
C THR A 195 23.75 14.08 19.41
N GLY A 196 22.95 14.25 20.47
CA GLY A 196 21.51 14.52 20.34
C GLY A 196 21.26 15.86 19.64
N VAL A 197 22.00 16.91 20.01
CA VAL A 197 21.92 18.22 19.36
C VAL A 197 22.43 18.17 17.92
N ILE A 198 23.53 17.47 17.66
CA ILE A 198 24.10 17.33 16.32
C ILE A 198 23.08 16.64 15.40
N LEU A 199 22.50 15.51 15.82
CA LEU A 199 21.49 14.79 15.05
C LEU A 199 20.24 15.64 14.82
N SER A 200 19.75 16.32 15.86
CA SER A 200 18.56 17.18 15.74
C SER A 200 18.75 18.29 14.69
N ARG A 201 19.90 18.93 14.66
CA ARG A 201 20.23 19.95 13.63
C ARG A 201 20.25 19.35 12.24
N LEU A 202 20.83 18.17 12.07
CA LEU A 202 20.85 17.46 10.80
C LEU A 202 19.42 17.14 10.33
N LEU A 203 18.56 16.62 11.20
CA LEU A 203 17.18 16.28 10.84
C LEU A 203 16.35 17.52 10.48
N VAL A 204 16.49 18.62 11.22
CA VAL A 204 15.82 19.89 10.92
C VAL A 204 16.27 20.48 9.58
N SER A 205 17.54 20.25 9.16
CA SER A 205 18.00 20.70 7.84
C SER A 205 17.35 19.98 6.67
N MET A 206 16.73 18.82 6.89
CA MET A 206 16.12 18.00 5.84
C MET A 206 14.67 18.37 5.52
N LYS A 207 13.98 19.10 6.42
CA LYS A 207 12.54 19.37 6.27
C LYS A 207 12.19 20.72 6.93
N ASP A 208 11.35 21.50 6.26
CA ASP A 208 10.85 22.76 6.80
C ASP A 208 9.61 22.59 7.71
N GLU A 209 9.14 23.70 8.29
CA GLU A 209 7.96 23.73 9.17
C GLU A 209 6.64 23.43 8.43
N ALA A 210 6.60 23.59 7.11
CA ALA A 210 5.44 23.27 6.27
C ALA A 210 5.46 21.81 5.79
N GLY A 211 6.49 21.04 6.17
CA GLY A 211 6.61 19.65 5.79
C GLY A 211 7.24 19.41 4.41
N HIS A 212 7.82 20.44 3.75
CA HIS A 212 8.56 20.24 2.52
C HIS A 212 9.94 19.67 2.82
N VAL A 213 10.37 18.71 2.02
CA VAL A 213 11.72 18.14 2.12
C VAL A 213 12.71 19.06 1.44
N LEU A 214 13.74 19.46 2.18
CA LEU A 214 14.77 20.43 1.77
C LEU A 214 16.03 19.77 1.20
N VAL A 215 16.00 18.47 0.96
CA VAL A 215 17.09 17.73 0.31
C VAL A 215 17.10 18.11 -1.18
N ASP A 216 18.20 18.64 -1.67
CA ASP A 216 18.33 19.09 -3.06
C ASP A 216 18.04 17.94 -4.03
N GLY A 217 17.25 18.21 -5.08
CA GLY A 217 16.86 17.23 -6.08
C GLY A 217 15.75 16.25 -5.63
N TRP A 218 15.21 16.37 -4.41
CA TRP A 218 14.23 15.44 -3.84
C TRP A 218 13.02 15.21 -4.73
N TYR A 219 12.53 16.25 -5.42
CA TYR A 219 11.35 16.23 -6.25
C TYR A 219 11.64 16.09 -7.75
N ASP A 220 12.90 16.14 -8.18
CA ASP A 220 13.27 16.29 -9.60
C ASP A 220 12.89 15.09 -10.47
N THR A 221 12.84 13.90 -9.87
CA THR A 221 12.49 12.65 -10.57
C THR A 221 11.04 12.25 -10.44
N VAL A 222 10.20 13.09 -9.81
CA VAL A 222 8.77 12.79 -9.67
C VAL A 222 8.08 12.86 -11.03
N ASP A 223 7.44 11.78 -11.45
CA ASP A 223 6.57 11.80 -12.62
C ASP A 223 5.38 12.74 -12.37
N PRO A 224 5.18 13.78 -13.18
CA PRO A 224 4.09 14.71 -12.98
C PRO A 224 2.73 14.00 -13.10
N ILE A 225 1.75 14.50 -12.37
CA ILE A 225 0.35 14.09 -12.54
C ILE A 225 -0.26 14.79 -13.75
N GLY A 226 -1.06 14.07 -14.54
CA GLY A 226 -1.74 14.57 -15.71
C GLY A 226 -2.98 15.42 -15.37
N GLU A 227 -3.74 15.78 -16.39
CA GLU A 227 -4.97 16.56 -16.23
C GLU A 227 -6.08 15.70 -15.63
N GLU A 228 -6.19 14.44 -16.06
CA GLU A 228 -7.16 13.47 -15.56
C GLU A 228 -6.92 13.15 -14.07
N GLU A 229 -5.66 12.99 -13.68
CA GLU A 229 -5.31 12.76 -12.26
C GLU A 229 -5.64 13.98 -11.40
N ARG A 230 -5.37 15.21 -11.88
CA ARG A 230 -5.75 16.43 -11.16
C ARG A 230 -7.27 16.58 -11.04
N ALA A 231 -8.00 16.27 -12.11
CA ALA A 231 -9.47 16.30 -12.10
C ALA A 231 -10.03 15.27 -11.12
N ALA A 232 -9.44 14.06 -11.08
CA ALA A 232 -9.83 13.01 -10.14
C ALA A 232 -9.57 13.44 -8.68
N LEU A 233 -8.39 14.00 -8.36
CA LEU A 233 -8.09 14.52 -7.02
C LEU A 233 -9.10 15.59 -6.59
N ALA A 234 -9.43 16.53 -7.48
CA ALA A 234 -10.40 17.58 -7.18
C ALA A 234 -11.84 17.06 -6.98
N ALA A 235 -12.17 15.89 -7.56
CA ALA A 235 -13.49 15.25 -7.42
C ALA A 235 -13.58 14.30 -6.21
N MET A 236 -12.47 13.99 -5.54
CA MET A 236 -12.49 13.12 -4.37
C MET A 236 -13.27 13.75 -3.22
N PRO A 237 -13.99 12.94 -2.42
CA PRO A 237 -14.64 13.44 -1.21
C PRO A 237 -13.63 14.08 -0.27
N SER A 238 -13.94 15.28 0.24
CA SER A 238 -13.13 15.92 1.28
C SER A 238 -13.28 15.14 2.60
N TRP A 239 -12.16 14.68 3.13
CA TRP A 239 -12.10 13.90 4.38
C TRP A 239 -11.18 14.54 5.43
N ASP A 240 -10.38 15.52 5.05
CA ASP A 240 -9.29 16.07 5.87
C ASP A 240 -9.75 16.62 7.21
N GLU A 241 -10.84 17.38 7.25
CA GLU A 241 -11.35 17.96 8.50
C GLU A 241 -11.85 16.89 9.48
N GLN A 242 -12.54 15.86 8.95
CA GLN A 242 -12.98 14.74 9.76
C GLN A 242 -11.77 13.97 10.30
N LEU A 243 -10.79 13.66 9.44
CA LEU A 243 -9.56 12.97 9.81
C LEU A 243 -8.75 13.75 10.85
N LYS A 244 -8.61 15.08 10.69
CA LYS A 244 -7.98 15.93 11.70
C LYS A 244 -8.68 15.86 13.05
N SER A 245 -10.01 15.86 13.04
CA SER A 245 -10.81 15.73 14.26
C SER A 245 -10.64 14.37 14.94
N GLU A 246 -10.67 13.29 14.17
CA GLU A 246 -10.48 11.91 14.66
C GLU A 246 -9.07 11.69 15.23
N LEU A 247 -8.05 12.24 14.58
CA LEU A 247 -6.65 12.14 15.01
C LEU A 247 -6.26 13.16 16.09
N GLY A 248 -7.13 14.12 16.42
CA GLY A 248 -6.86 15.16 17.41
C GLY A 248 -5.76 16.14 16.98
N ILE A 249 -5.60 16.40 15.68
CA ILE A 249 -4.63 17.36 15.16
C ILE A 249 -5.32 18.62 14.65
N VAL A 250 -4.70 19.78 14.87
CA VAL A 250 -5.26 21.10 14.48
C VAL A 250 -4.88 21.45 13.05
N ARG A 251 -3.68 21.04 12.61
CA ARG A 251 -3.12 21.37 11.31
C ARG A 251 -2.35 20.16 10.75
N SER A 252 -2.54 19.87 9.47
CA SER A 252 -1.72 18.90 8.74
C SER A 252 -0.44 19.55 8.20
N GLU A 253 0.57 18.75 7.89
CA GLU A 253 1.72 19.21 7.09
C GLU A 253 1.26 19.50 5.66
N GLY A 254 1.81 20.54 5.05
CA GLY A 254 1.57 20.89 3.64
C GLY A 254 0.23 21.54 3.35
N GLU A 255 -0.50 22.04 4.37
CA GLU A 255 -1.69 22.86 4.08
C GLU A 255 -1.35 24.00 3.11
N PRO A 256 -2.26 24.31 2.14
CA PRO A 256 -3.67 23.88 2.09
C PRO A 256 -3.94 22.57 1.30
N GLU A 257 -2.91 21.85 0.84
CA GLU A 257 -3.12 20.63 0.07
C GLU A 257 -3.80 19.54 0.93
N SER A 258 -4.73 18.81 0.31
CA SER A 258 -5.44 17.68 0.90
C SER A 258 -4.53 16.46 1.08
N LEU A 259 -4.93 15.51 1.93
CA LEU A 259 -4.22 14.25 2.08
C LEU A 259 -4.01 13.51 0.74
N PRO A 260 -5.03 13.35 -0.15
CA PRO A 260 -4.81 12.74 -1.46
C PRO A 260 -3.76 13.45 -2.31
N GLU A 261 -3.72 14.78 -2.32
CA GLU A 261 -2.70 15.57 -3.03
C GLU A 261 -1.31 15.33 -2.43
N ARG A 262 -1.18 15.29 -1.10
CA ARG A 262 0.07 15.03 -0.40
C ARG A 262 0.58 13.59 -0.58
N LEU A 263 -0.29 12.64 -0.89
CA LEU A 263 0.12 11.29 -1.25
C LEU A 263 0.79 11.20 -2.63
N MET A 264 0.61 12.20 -3.50
CA MET A 264 1.21 12.25 -4.84
C MET A 264 2.64 12.81 -4.84
N VAL A 265 3.20 13.19 -3.70
CA VAL A 265 4.59 13.65 -3.55
C VAL A 265 5.38 12.75 -2.59
N PRO A 266 6.71 12.61 -2.78
CA PRO A 266 7.52 11.78 -1.89
C PRO A 266 7.59 12.39 -0.49
N ALA A 267 7.57 11.53 0.53
CA ALA A 267 7.61 11.97 1.93
C ALA A 267 8.84 11.43 2.66
N LEU A 268 9.41 12.25 3.54
CA LEU A 268 10.45 11.86 4.48
C LEU A 268 9.90 12.01 5.90
N ASN A 269 9.86 10.89 6.64
CA ASN A 269 9.37 10.84 8.01
C ASN A 269 10.47 10.35 8.95
N ILE A 270 10.54 10.94 10.13
CA ILE A 270 11.40 10.46 11.19
C ILE A 270 10.58 9.48 12.04
N ARG A 271 10.89 8.18 11.92
CA ARG A 271 10.18 7.10 12.62
C ARG A 271 10.65 6.88 14.05
N GLY A 272 11.86 7.31 14.35
CA GLY A 272 12.44 7.17 15.68
C GLY A 272 13.73 7.97 15.83
N ILE A 273 14.00 8.43 17.04
CA ILE A 273 15.26 9.09 17.42
C ILE A 273 15.71 8.49 18.76
N THR A 274 16.98 8.14 18.85
CA THR A 274 17.59 7.64 20.08
C THR A 274 18.90 8.40 20.37
N SER A 275 19.01 8.95 21.59
CA SER A 275 20.26 9.56 22.11
C SER A 275 20.24 9.44 23.64
N GLY A 276 20.98 8.46 24.18
CA GLY A 276 20.93 8.15 25.62
C GLY A 276 19.59 7.56 26.05
N ASN A 277 19.26 7.74 27.34
CA ASN A 277 18.03 7.22 27.92
C ASN A 277 17.24 8.33 28.63
N THR A 278 15.92 8.16 28.75
CA THR A 278 15.01 9.05 29.46
C THR A 278 14.29 8.33 30.61
N GLY A 279 13.52 9.06 31.42
CA GLY A 279 12.75 8.49 32.53
C GLY A 279 13.61 7.82 33.59
N ALA A 280 13.19 6.66 34.10
CA ALA A 280 13.89 5.91 35.15
C ALA A 280 15.28 5.38 34.72
N LEU A 281 15.56 5.31 33.44
CA LEU A 281 16.85 4.89 32.87
C LEU A 281 17.81 6.07 32.62
N ALA A 282 17.37 7.31 32.80
CA ALA A 282 18.21 8.48 32.58
C ALA A 282 19.49 8.44 33.42
N ARG A 283 20.58 8.92 32.85
CA ARG A 283 21.91 9.02 33.50
C ARG A 283 22.52 10.37 33.18
N ASN A 284 23.48 10.82 34.03
CA ASN A 284 24.22 12.05 33.79
C ASN A 284 25.32 11.82 32.73
N VAL A 285 24.92 11.61 31.47
CA VAL A 285 25.78 11.17 30.37
C VAL A 285 25.58 12.06 29.15
N ILE A 286 26.68 12.41 28.48
CA ILE A 286 26.68 12.84 27.08
C ILE A 286 26.86 11.57 26.23
N PRO A 287 25.85 11.16 25.44
CA PRO A 287 25.93 9.96 24.64
C PRO A 287 27.02 10.07 23.55
N ASN A 288 27.69 8.95 23.27
CA ASN A 288 28.72 8.90 22.23
C ASN A 288 28.13 8.76 20.81
N THR A 289 26.87 8.40 20.70
CA THR A 289 26.13 8.29 19.45
C THR A 289 24.69 8.78 19.61
N ALA A 290 24.10 9.24 18.51
CA ALA A 290 22.67 9.42 18.38
C ALA A 290 22.21 8.84 17.03
N VAL A 291 21.03 8.24 16.99
CA VAL A 291 20.52 7.50 15.84
C VAL A 291 19.13 7.98 15.47
N ALA A 292 18.88 8.16 14.19
CA ALA A 292 17.53 8.39 13.64
C ALA A 292 17.16 7.32 12.62
N ALA A 293 15.95 6.78 12.75
CA ALA A 293 15.33 5.93 11.74
C ALA A 293 14.45 6.78 10.82
N LEU A 294 14.74 6.78 9.54
CA LEU A 294 13.99 7.50 8.52
C LEU A 294 13.07 6.54 7.77
N GLY A 295 11.84 6.97 7.52
CA GLY A 295 10.89 6.30 6.65
C GLY A 295 10.56 7.19 5.46
N ILE A 296 10.85 6.70 4.27
CA ILE A 296 10.64 7.45 3.03
C ILE A 296 9.51 6.76 2.26
N ARG A 297 8.56 7.56 1.78
CA ARG A 297 7.55 7.12 0.82
C ARG A 297 7.90 7.67 -0.55
N LEU A 298 7.95 6.79 -1.52
CA LEU A 298 8.27 7.11 -2.90
C LEU A 298 6.99 7.28 -3.71
N VAL A 299 7.08 8.10 -4.75
CA VAL A 299 6.05 8.20 -5.79
C VAL A 299 6.64 7.81 -7.15
N LYS A 300 5.81 7.62 -8.17
CA LYS A 300 6.28 7.23 -9.49
C LYS A 300 7.35 8.20 -9.99
N GLY A 301 8.39 7.66 -10.62
CA GLY A 301 9.59 8.36 -11.05
C GLY A 301 10.73 8.32 -10.03
N ASN A 302 10.43 8.14 -8.73
CA ASN A 302 11.49 8.01 -7.73
C ASN A 302 12.18 6.64 -7.78
N ASP A 303 13.49 6.66 -7.66
CA ASP A 303 14.34 5.48 -7.46
C ASP A 303 14.90 5.45 -6.04
N PRO A 304 14.75 4.32 -5.28
CA PRO A 304 15.25 4.24 -3.91
C PRO A 304 16.75 4.53 -3.78
N ALA A 305 17.57 4.02 -4.71
CA ALA A 305 19.00 4.23 -4.65
C ALA A 305 19.39 5.69 -4.93
N HIS A 306 18.65 6.35 -5.83
CA HIS A 306 18.82 7.78 -6.09
C HIS A 306 18.46 8.63 -4.87
N LEU A 307 17.28 8.42 -4.27
CA LEU A 307 16.88 9.18 -3.07
C LEU A 307 17.82 8.93 -1.88
N ARG A 308 18.32 7.69 -1.75
CA ARG A 308 19.36 7.39 -0.76
C ARG A 308 20.60 8.25 -0.99
N GLN A 309 21.05 8.38 -2.24
CA GLN A 309 22.24 9.19 -2.58
C GLN A 309 22.01 10.66 -2.26
N LEU A 310 20.83 11.22 -2.61
CA LEU A 310 20.49 12.61 -2.27
C LEU A 310 20.56 12.89 -0.75
N ILE A 311 20.08 11.94 0.07
CA ILE A 311 20.19 12.06 1.54
C ILE A 311 21.68 12.03 1.97
N VAL A 312 22.48 11.15 1.41
CA VAL A 312 23.93 11.09 1.70
C VAL A 312 24.61 12.40 1.31
N ASP A 313 24.32 12.93 0.12
CA ASP A 313 24.87 14.19 -0.38
C ASP A 313 24.45 15.37 0.51
N HIS A 314 23.17 15.40 0.94
CA HIS A 314 22.69 16.40 1.88
C HIS A 314 23.47 16.34 3.21
N ILE A 315 23.67 15.15 3.79
CA ILE A 315 24.43 14.94 5.03
C ILE A 315 25.86 15.45 4.86
N GLN A 316 26.50 15.14 3.72
CA GLN A 316 27.84 15.64 3.38
C GLN A 316 27.85 17.16 3.21
N GLY A 317 26.83 17.73 2.57
CA GLY A 317 26.63 19.17 2.41
C GLY A 317 26.46 19.89 3.75
N GLN A 318 25.97 19.22 4.80
CA GLN A 318 25.94 19.74 6.17
C GLN A 318 27.30 19.60 6.91
N GLY A 319 28.36 19.19 6.21
CA GLY A 319 29.74 19.11 6.72
C GLY A 319 30.10 17.79 7.40
N PHE A 320 29.26 16.76 7.25
CA PHE A 320 29.56 15.45 7.83
C PHE A 320 30.48 14.63 6.90
N HIS A 321 31.43 13.94 7.52
CA HIS A 321 32.13 12.84 6.89
C HIS A 321 31.29 11.56 7.01
N VAL A 322 30.79 11.08 5.87
CA VAL A 322 29.94 9.88 5.84
C VAL A 322 30.81 8.63 5.72
N VAL A 323 30.58 7.69 6.63
CA VAL A 323 31.30 6.41 6.70
C VAL A 323 30.35 5.23 6.49
N SER A 324 30.89 4.08 6.07
CA SER A 324 30.13 2.82 5.89
C SER A 324 30.11 1.96 7.15
N GLU A 325 31.11 2.11 8.02
CA GLU A 325 31.30 1.37 9.27
C GLU A 325 31.49 2.33 10.44
N ASP A 326 31.51 1.81 11.67
CA ASP A 326 31.75 2.61 12.86
C ASP A 326 33.16 3.22 12.79
N PRO A 327 33.32 4.54 13.02
CA PRO A 327 34.60 5.23 12.82
C PRO A 327 35.62 4.76 13.84
N ASP A 328 36.84 4.51 13.35
CA ASP A 328 37.99 4.26 14.17
C ASP A 328 38.54 5.56 14.83
N MET A 329 39.60 5.44 15.64
CA MET A 329 40.18 6.60 16.35
C MET A 329 40.89 7.59 15.41
N GLU A 330 41.36 7.18 14.28
CA GLU A 330 42.00 8.04 13.28
C GLU A 330 40.93 8.90 12.60
N THR A 331 39.86 8.29 12.14
CA THR A 331 38.71 8.96 11.55
C THR A 331 38.08 9.97 12.53
N ARG A 332 37.87 9.57 13.80
CA ARG A 332 37.33 10.46 14.85
C ARG A 332 38.18 11.70 15.13
N ARG A 333 39.52 11.59 14.96
CA ARG A 333 40.46 12.72 15.15
C ARG A 333 40.54 13.61 13.91
N SER A 334 40.18 13.06 12.74
CA SER A 334 40.32 13.78 11.47
C SER A 334 39.08 14.59 11.11
N TYR A 335 37.88 14.20 11.58
CA TYR A 335 36.63 14.83 11.19
C TYR A 335 35.81 15.27 12.41
N PRO A 336 35.35 16.53 12.43
CA PRO A 336 34.55 17.06 13.54
C PRO A 336 33.10 16.54 13.57
N LEU A 337 32.53 16.21 12.41
CA LEU A 337 31.20 15.66 12.23
C LEU A 337 31.29 14.37 11.43
N ILE A 338 30.80 13.29 12.00
CA ILE A 338 30.83 11.95 11.36
C ILE A 338 29.42 11.36 11.40
N ALA A 339 28.97 10.83 10.28
CA ALA A 339 27.72 10.11 10.17
C ALA A 339 27.90 8.76 9.47
N LYS A 340 27.18 7.74 9.92
CA LYS A 340 27.01 6.47 9.21
C LYS A 340 25.57 6.38 8.70
N VAL A 341 25.42 6.00 7.44
CA VAL A 341 24.11 5.83 6.80
C VAL A 341 23.96 4.38 6.36
N THR A 342 22.93 3.71 6.88
CA THR A 342 22.61 2.31 6.54
C THR A 342 21.19 2.20 5.97
N GLY A 343 20.88 1.09 5.31
CA GLY A 343 19.61 0.90 4.63
C GLY A 343 19.54 1.62 3.27
N GLY A 344 18.32 1.92 2.83
CA GLY A 344 18.04 2.57 1.54
C GLY A 344 17.58 1.60 0.45
N GLY A 345 17.45 0.31 0.74
CA GLY A 345 16.67 -0.60 -0.08
C GLY A 345 15.18 -0.42 0.14
N GLY A 346 14.36 -0.73 -0.86
CA GLY A 346 12.92 -0.56 -0.77
C GLY A 346 12.18 -0.91 -2.05
N SER A 347 10.87 -0.73 -2.05
CA SER A 347 9.99 -0.91 -3.20
C SER A 347 9.79 0.41 -3.96
N ARG A 348 9.72 0.34 -5.28
CA ARG A 348 9.34 1.48 -6.12
C ARG A 348 7.84 1.72 -6.03
N ALA A 349 7.42 2.92 -6.36
CA ALA A 349 6.02 3.25 -6.58
C ALA A 349 5.60 2.83 -7.99
N ALA A 350 4.33 2.47 -8.14
CA ALA A 350 3.71 2.22 -9.44
C ALA A 350 2.50 3.13 -9.63
N ARG A 351 2.29 3.62 -10.86
CA ARG A 351 1.09 4.39 -11.23
C ARG A 351 0.79 4.15 -12.70
N THR A 352 -0.40 3.66 -12.99
CA THR A 352 -0.96 3.62 -14.33
C THR A 352 -1.54 5.00 -14.68
N SER A 353 -1.22 5.54 -15.85
CA SER A 353 -1.83 6.79 -16.30
C SER A 353 -3.34 6.63 -16.49
N MET A 354 -4.10 7.59 -15.98
CA MET A 354 -5.55 7.61 -16.15
C MET A 354 -5.97 7.90 -17.61
N SER A 355 -5.07 8.46 -18.43
CA SER A 355 -5.26 8.60 -19.89
C SER A 355 -5.06 7.28 -20.66
N ASN A 356 -4.64 6.20 -19.99
CA ASN A 356 -4.56 4.89 -20.61
C ASN A 356 -5.96 4.47 -21.10
N PRO A 357 -6.11 4.02 -22.34
CA PRO A 357 -7.41 3.65 -22.89
C PRO A 357 -8.17 2.60 -22.07
N PHE A 358 -7.48 1.63 -21.46
CA PHE A 358 -8.11 0.65 -20.57
C PHE A 358 -8.62 1.28 -19.27
N ALA A 359 -7.99 2.35 -18.78
CA ALA A 359 -8.39 3.06 -17.58
C ALA A 359 -9.84 3.54 -17.67
N GLN A 360 -10.21 4.16 -18.79
CA GLN A 360 -11.56 4.68 -18.99
C GLN A 360 -12.63 3.58 -19.02
N SER A 361 -12.32 2.44 -19.63
CA SER A 361 -13.22 1.27 -19.64
C SER A 361 -13.41 0.70 -18.24
N VAL A 362 -12.35 0.61 -17.44
CA VAL A 362 -12.41 0.14 -16.04
C VAL A 362 -13.18 1.13 -15.17
N ILE A 363 -12.93 2.46 -15.33
CA ILE A 363 -13.70 3.50 -14.63
C ILE A 363 -15.19 3.38 -14.93
N ALA A 364 -15.57 3.22 -16.20
CA ALA A 364 -16.95 3.10 -16.60
C ALA A 364 -17.62 1.83 -16.02
N ALA A 365 -16.95 0.68 -16.09
CA ALA A 365 -17.44 -0.58 -15.52
C ALA A 365 -17.61 -0.48 -13.99
N ALA A 366 -16.59 0.02 -13.29
CA ALA A 366 -16.64 0.21 -11.84
C ALA A 366 -17.69 1.24 -11.42
N SER A 367 -17.89 2.31 -12.21
CA SER A 367 -18.93 3.32 -11.97
C SER A 367 -20.33 2.73 -12.11
N SER A 368 -20.53 1.85 -13.11
CA SER A 368 -21.79 1.13 -13.27
C SER A 368 -22.09 0.22 -12.08
N ALA A 369 -21.12 -0.60 -11.66
CA ALA A 369 -21.26 -1.48 -10.50
C ALA A 369 -21.52 -0.68 -9.20
N ALA A 370 -20.75 0.40 -8.99
CA ALA A 370 -20.92 1.27 -7.83
C ALA A 370 -22.32 1.92 -7.78
N SER A 371 -22.82 2.34 -8.95
CA SER A 371 -24.15 2.95 -9.06
C SER A 371 -25.28 1.96 -8.72
N LEU A 372 -25.12 0.70 -9.08
CA LEU A 372 -26.07 -0.37 -8.73
C LEU A 372 -26.12 -0.62 -7.22
N ALA A 373 -24.96 -0.72 -6.59
CA ALA A 373 -24.85 -1.12 -5.19
C ALA A 373 -25.01 0.05 -4.20
N PHE A 374 -24.56 1.28 -4.56
CA PHE A 374 -24.45 2.41 -3.63
C PHE A 374 -25.08 3.71 -4.17
N GLY A 375 -25.65 3.69 -5.36
CA GLY A 375 -26.29 4.86 -6.00
C GLY A 375 -25.36 5.60 -6.97
N GLU A 376 -25.97 6.43 -7.82
CA GLU A 376 -25.28 7.18 -8.87
C GLU A 376 -24.18 8.08 -8.30
N GLY A 377 -23.02 8.12 -8.95
CA GLY A 377 -21.87 8.94 -8.55
C GLY A 377 -21.15 8.47 -7.28
N SER A 378 -21.42 7.24 -6.83
CA SER A 378 -20.78 6.71 -5.60
C SER A 378 -19.32 6.31 -5.77
N LEU A 379 -18.84 6.04 -7.00
CA LEU A 379 -17.44 5.65 -7.22
C LEU A 379 -16.47 6.80 -6.89
N VAL A 380 -15.44 6.48 -6.14
CA VAL A 380 -14.25 7.34 -5.94
C VAL A 380 -13.14 6.87 -6.86
N VAL A 381 -12.58 7.78 -7.64
CA VAL A 381 -11.44 7.48 -8.52
C VAL A 381 -10.22 8.17 -7.96
N ALA A 382 -9.23 7.39 -7.51
CA ALA A 382 -8.01 7.89 -6.87
C ALA A 382 -6.78 7.68 -7.76
N PRO A 383 -5.99 8.72 -8.08
CA PRO A 383 -4.75 8.55 -8.84
C PRO A 383 -3.69 7.71 -8.12
N GLY A 384 -3.76 7.62 -6.80
CA GLY A 384 -2.86 6.82 -5.98
C GLY A 384 -3.38 6.65 -4.56
N MET A 385 -2.82 5.67 -3.86
CA MET A 385 -3.09 5.40 -2.45
C MET A 385 -1.80 5.44 -1.62
N GLY A 386 -1.96 5.61 -0.31
CA GLY A 386 -0.82 5.71 0.63
C GLY A 386 -0.14 4.38 0.92
N GLY A 387 -0.84 3.26 0.73
CA GLY A 387 -0.33 1.90 0.92
C GLY A 387 0.67 1.47 -0.15
N THR A 388 1.26 0.31 0.07
CA THR A 388 2.16 -0.35 -0.88
C THR A 388 1.58 -1.73 -1.18
N LEU A 389 1.37 -2.03 -2.44
CA LEU A 389 0.99 -3.35 -2.97
C LEU A 389 2.10 -3.83 -3.92
N PRO A 390 2.18 -5.12 -4.23
CA PRO A 390 3.24 -5.67 -5.07
C PRO A 390 3.04 -5.39 -6.57
N LEU A 391 2.71 -4.13 -6.95
CA LEU A 391 2.48 -3.74 -8.34
C LEU A 391 3.77 -3.65 -9.18
N THR A 392 4.91 -3.40 -8.55
CA THR A 392 6.18 -3.18 -9.25
C THR A 392 6.58 -4.34 -10.18
N PRO A 393 6.47 -5.62 -9.80
CA PRO A 393 6.78 -6.72 -10.73
C PRO A 393 5.90 -6.70 -12.00
N PHE A 394 4.64 -6.32 -11.89
CA PHE A 394 3.72 -6.23 -13.03
C PHE A 394 4.03 -5.06 -13.95
N THR A 395 4.38 -3.92 -13.37
CA THR A 395 4.64 -2.69 -14.14
C THR A 395 6.07 -2.58 -14.65
N GLU A 396 7.05 -3.21 -14.03
CA GLU A 396 8.46 -3.14 -14.43
C GLU A 396 8.94 -4.40 -15.16
N ILE A 397 8.60 -5.61 -14.68
CA ILE A 397 9.05 -6.86 -15.32
C ILE A 397 8.16 -7.19 -16.51
N LEU A 398 6.84 -7.18 -16.32
CA LEU A 398 5.88 -7.45 -17.39
C LEU A 398 5.58 -6.22 -18.25
N GLN A 399 5.89 -5.02 -17.73
CA GLN A 399 5.62 -3.73 -18.40
C GLN A 399 4.13 -3.54 -18.75
N LYS A 400 3.23 -4.01 -17.86
CA LYS A 400 1.78 -3.95 -18.05
C LYS A 400 1.15 -2.95 -17.09
N PRO A 401 0.11 -2.22 -17.52
CA PRO A 401 -0.66 -1.37 -16.62
C PRO A 401 -1.38 -2.22 -15.56
N ALA A 402 -1.54 -1.65 -14.37
CA ALA A 402 -2.27 -2.26 -13.27
C ALA A 402 -3.20 -1.24 -12.63
N ILE A 403 -4.43 -1.65 -12.32
CA ILE A 403 -5.44 -0.84 -11.63
C ILE A 403 -5.93 -1.63 -10.43
N ILE A 404 -6.03 -0.96 -9.28
CA ILE A 404 -6.51 -1.54 -8.04
C ILE A 404 -8.01 -1.30 -7.97
N VAL A 405 -8.76 -2.35 -7.72
CA VAL A 405 -10.23 -2.36 -7.66
C VAL A 405 -10.71 -2.99 -6.33
N PRO A 406 -10.53 -2.29 -5.20
CA PRO A 406 -10.80 -2.81 -3.87
C PRO A 406 -12.27 -3.17 -3.68
N VAL A 407 -12.53 -4.24 -2.92
CA VAL A 407 -13.89 -4.65 -2.60
C VAL A 407 -14.17 -4.64 -1.10
N ALA A 408 -13.16 -4.82 -0.25
CA ALA A 408 -13.34 -4.82 1.20
C ALA A 408 -13.84 -3.45 1.72
N ASN A 409 -14.64 -3.45 2.76
CA ASN A 409 -15.06 -2.21 3.42
C ASN A 409 -13.87 -1.53 4.10
N HIS A 410 -13.91 -0.20 4.24
CA HIS A 410 -12.83 0.57 4.86
C HIS A 410 -12.56 0.15 6.32
N ASP A 411 -13.62 -0.13 7.06
CA ASP A 411 -13.62 -0.53 8.47
C ASP A 411 -13.52 -2.05 8.67
N ASN A 412 -12.79 -2.74 7.81
CA ASN A 412 -12.69 -4.19 7.78
C ASN A 412 -11.74 -4.79 8.83
N ASN A 413 -10.95 -3.98 9.56
CA ASN A 413 -9.92 -4.41 10.50
C ASN A 413 -8.84 -5.32 9.86
N GLN A 414 -8.50 -5.12 8.58
CA GLN A 414 -7.40 -5.89 7.98
C GLN A 414 -6.14 -5.80 8.83
N HIS A 415 -5.36 -6.88 8.91
CA HIS A 415 -4.17 -7.08 9.74
C HIS A 415 -4.42 -6.99 11.27
N ALA A 416 -5.67 -6.80 11.71
CA ALA A 416 -6.06 -6.73 13.12
C ALA A 416 -7.01 -7.87 13.52
N PRO A 417 -7.27 -8.08 14.82
CA PRO A 417 -8.34 -8.97 15.28
C PRO A 417 -9.71 -8.51 14.79
N ASP A 418 -10.64 -9.47 14.66
CA ASP A 418 -12.00 -9.23 14.21
C ASP A 418 -12.09 -8.59 12.81
N GLU A 419 -11.20 -9.04 11.91
CA GLU A 419 -11.33 -8.71 10.49
C GLU A 419 -12.70 -9.12 9.97
N ASN A 420 -13.28 -8.26 9.12
CA ASN A 420 -14.65 -8.47 8.65
C ASN A 420 -14.89 -7.97 7.24
N LEU A 421 -15.89 -8.54 6.61
CA LEU A 421 -16.43 -8.11 5.32
C LEU A 421 -17.89 -7.70 5.47
N ARG A 422 -18.27 -6.49 5.04
CA ARG A 422 -19.65 -6.07 4.92
C ARG A 422 -20.31 -6.77 3.72
N ILE A 423 -21.49 -7.34 3.88
CA ILE A 423 -22.16 -8.09 2.81
C ILE A 423 -22.43 -7.22 1.56
N ALA A 424 -22.77 -5.95 1.74
CA ALA A 424 -22.90 -5.01 0.62
C ALA A 424 -21.64 -4.93 -0.25
N ASN A 425 -20.48 -5.07 0.35
CA ASN A 425 -19.21 -5.05 -0.37
C ASN A 425 -18.98 -6.35 -1.16
N LEU A 426 -19.39 -7.49 -0.63
CA LEU A 426 -19.38 -8.76 -1.39
C LEU A 426 -20.31 -8.70 -2.61
N TRP A 427 -21.50 -8.13 -2.46
CA TRP A 427 -22.41 -7.95 -3.59
C TRP A 427 -21.88 -6.97 -4.62
N TYR A 428 -21.29 -5.85 -4.16
CA TYR A 428 -20.58 -4.93 -5.04
C TYR A 428 -19.47 -5.63 -5.83
N ALA A 429 -18.71 -6.54 -5.19
CA ALA A 429 -17.68 -7.31 -5.88
C ALA A 429 -18.25 -8.19 -7.00
N ILE A 430 -19.40 -8.82 -6.79
CA ILE A 430 -20.12 -9.61 -7.80
C ILE A 430 -20.52 -8.72 -8.97
N ASP A 431 -21.16 -7.58 -8.70
CA ASP A 431 -21.56 -6.60 -9.72
C ASP A 431 -20.35 -6.05 -10.47
N LEU A 432 -19.26 -5.73 -9.74
CA LEU A 432 -18.01 -5.23 -10.31
C LEU A 432 -17.39 -6.23 -11.30
N TYR A 433 -17.28 -7.50 -10.92
CA TYR A 433 -16.81 -8.54 -11.83
C TYR A 433 -17.71 -8.65 -13.06
N ALA A 434 -19.03 -8.70 -12.89
CA ALA A 434 -19.95 -8.79 -14.02
C ALA A 434 -19.77 -7.63 -15.00
N GLN A 435 -19.60 -6.40 -14.52
CA GLN A 435 -19.38 -5.22 -15.35
C GLN A 435 -17.98 -5.25 -16.02
N LEU A 436 -16.93 -5.63 -15.29
CA LEU A 436 -15.58 -5.70 -15.83
C LEU A 436 -15.45 -6.78 -16.92
N LEU A 437 -16.05 -7.95 -16.73
CA LEU A 437 -16.00 -9.05 -17.68
C LEU A 437 -16.82 -8.78 -18.94
N THR A 438 -17.82 -7.89 -18.88
CA THR A 438 -18.67 -7.51 -20.02
C THR A 438 -18.38 -6.12 -20.55
N MET A 439 -17.38 -5.41 -20.04
CA MET A 439 -17.02 -4.06 -20.53
C MET A 439 -16.64 -4.11 -22.02
N PRO A 440 -17.02 -3.09 -22.83
CA PRO A 440 -16.72 -3.09 -24.26
C PRO A 440 -15.25 -3.35 -24.56
N ALA A 441 -14.99 -4.19 -25.56
CA ALA A 441 -13.62 -4.49 -26.00
C ALA A 441 -13.02 -3.35 -26.84
N THR A 442 -13.86 -2.52 -27.46
CA THR A 442 -13.47 -1.35 -28.25
C THR A 442 -13.29 -0.15 -27.31
N ILE A 443 -12.13 0.43 -27.39
CA ILE A 443 -11.81 1.71 -26.78
C ILE A 443 -12.23 2.78 -27.79
N PHE A 444 -13.13 3.67 -27.42
CA PHE A 444 -13.59 4.76 -28.27
C PHE A 444 -12.58 5.90 -28.31
#